data_9d6917f621a2e19251f5317d97955522
#
_entry.id   9d6917f621a2e19251f5317d97955522
#
_cell.length_a   1.000
_cell.length_b   1.000
_cell.length_c   1.000
_cell.angle_alpha   90.00
_cell.angle_beta   90.00
_cell.angle_gamma   90.00
#
_symmetry.space_group_name_H-M   'P 1'
#
loop_
_entity.id
_entity.type
_entity.pdbx_description
1 polymer ?
#
loop_
_entity_poly.entity_id
_entity_poly.type
_entity_poly.pdbx_seq_one_letter_code
_entity_poly.pdbx_strand_id
1 'polypeptide(L)'
;MKTLLEVLQDAEHRRAAVGHFNFSELTVLKAVGQAARELDTAVVVGVSESEREFVGVREAVALVKAMRDEGLRIFLNADHTHSLEKAEEAARAGFDMVVFDASEKPIEENINLTRRAVEAMKSINGAILVEGEVGYIGSGSEVHDKRPENIHMTDPADARGFVVETRVDLLSPSVGTTHGMIPSMVRGAEHKRLDIPRIAAIKDAAQVPLTLHGGSGTDAEDFRKAIKAGITMIHINTELRVAWRTGLAEALKRNSDAVAPYKLLPDVVKDVKTVVRGRLELFGG
;
A
#
# COMPACT_ATOMS: atom_id res chain seq x y z
N MET A 1 1.78 -21.87 4.85
CA MET A 1 2.25 -20.57 4.32
C MET A 1 2.54 -19.67 5.51
N LYS A 2 3.60 -18.83 5.50
CA LYS A 2 3.84 -17.84 6.55
C LYS A 2 2.67 -16.86 6.63
N THR A 3 2.38 -16.36 7.82
CA THR A 3 1.44 -15.25 8.03
C THR A 3 2.02 -13.95 7.50
N LEU A 4 1.19 -12.92 7.28
CA LEU A 4 1.68 -11.60 6.85
C LEU A 4 2.64 -11.00 7.89
N LEU A 5 2.36 -11.16 9.19
CA LEU A 5 3.24 -10.67 10.24
C LEU A 5 4.63 -11.32 10.18
N GLU A 6 4.69 -12.65 9.99
CA GLU A 6 5.98 -13.35 9.83
C GLU A 6 6.74 -12.91 8.57
N VAL A 7 6.03 -12.58 7.48
CA VAL A 7 6.64 -12.05 6.25
C VAL A 7 7.22 -10.66 6.49
N LEU A 8 6.52 -9.79 7.21
CA LEU A 8 7.00 -8.45 7.57
C LEU A 8 8.21 -8.52 8.51
N GLN A 9 8.18 -9.40 9.51
CA GLN A 9 9.32 -9.62 10.42
C GLN A 9 10.55 -10.14 9.69
N ASP A 10 10.39 -11.09 8.77
CA ASP A 10 11.47 -11.57 7.92
C ASP A 10 12.04 -10.45 7.02
N ALA A 11 11.21 -9.60 6.45
CA ALA A 11 11.62 -8.47 5.64
C ALA A 11 12.46 -7.49 6.48
N GLU A 12 12.00 -7.16 7.67
CA GLU A 12 12.73 -6.30 8.62
C GLU A 12 14.11 -6.86 8.96
N HIS A 13 14.21 -8.14 9.32
CA HIS A 13 15.49 -8.81 9.62
C HIS A 13 16.47 -8.77 8.45
N ARG A 14 15.96 -8.89 7.22
CA ARG A 14 16.78 -8.84 6.00
C ARG A 14 17.08 -7.41 5.53
N ARG A 15 16.54 -6.38 6.20
CA ARG A 15 16.57 -4.98 5.75
C ARG A 15 16.01 -4.82 4.34
N ALA A 16 14.88 -5.45 4.10
CA ALA A 16 14.06 -5.39 2.91
C ALA A 16 12.67 -4.85 3.26
N ALA A 17 11.87 -4.52 2.26
CA ALA A 17 10.47 -4.17 2.46
C ALA A 17 9.55 -5.01 1.57
N VAL A 18 8.33 -5.25 2.05
CA VAL A 18 7.27 -5.89 1.29
C VAL A 18 6.61 -4.85 0.39
N GLY A 19 6.45 -5.16 -0.88
CA GLY A 19 5.69 -4.31 -1.80
C GLY A 19 4.20 -4.45 -1.59
N HIS A 20 3.50 -3.32 -1.43
CA HIS A 20 2.05 -3.23 -1.43
C HIS A 20 1.58 -2.51 -2.70
N PHE A 21 0.65 -3.13 -3.43
CA PHE A 21 0.19 -2.66 -4.73
C PHE A 21 -1.33 -2.65 -4.79
N ASN A 22 -1.93 -1.48 -5.00
CA ASN A 22 -3.38 -1.39 -5.16
C ASN A 22 -3.83 -1.94 -6.51
N PHE A 23 -5.03 -2.50 -6.52
CA PHE A 23 -5.71 -2.89 -7.75
C PHE A 23 -7.18 -2.47 -7.70
N SER A 24 -7.74 -2.17 -8.86
CA SER A 24 -9.16 -1.92 -9.05
C SER A 24 -9.76 -2.80 -10.15
N GLU A 25 -8.94 -3.69 -10.74
CA GLU A 25 -9.38 -4.63 -11.78
C GLU A 25 -8.33 -5.75 -11.98
N LEU A 26 -8.71 -6.77 -12.75
CA LEU A 26 -7.95 -8.01 -12.87
C LEU A 26 -6.59 -7.85 -13.56
N THR A 27 -6.43 -6.89 -14.47
CA THR A 27 -5.18 -6.69 -15.25
C THR A 27 -4.02 -6.31 -14.32
N VAL A 28 -4.25 -5.38 -13.41
CA VAL A 28 -3.26 -4.96 -12.40
C VAL A 28 -2.96 -6.12 -11.46
N LEU A 29 -3.99 -6.80 -10.94
CA LEU A 29 -3.81 -7.94 -10.05
C LEU A 29 -2.99 -9.08 -10.70
N LYS A 30 -3.25 -9.39 -11.97
CA LYS A 30 -2.44 -10.36 -12.76
C LYS A 30 -0.98 -9.91 -12.89
N ALA A 31 -0.75 -8.62 -13.17
CA ALA A 31 0.60 -8.08 -13.30
C ALA A 31 1.40 -8.22 -11.99
N VAL A 32 0.77 -7.89 -10.86
CA VAL A 32 1.36 -8.06 -9.52
C VAL A 32 1.68 -9.53 -9.24
N GLY A 33 0.72 -10.43 -9.47
CA GLY A 33 0.91 -11.87 -9.24
C GLY A 33 2.02 -12.48 -10.12
N GLN A 34 2.11 -12.06 -11.39
CA GLN A 34 3.18 -12.53 -12.29
C GLN A 34 4.56 -12.04 -11.83
N ALA A 35 4.70 -10.76 -11.47
CA ALA A 35 5.96 -10.21 -10.98
C ALA A 35 6.41 -10.88 -9.68
N ALA A 36 5.49 -11.09 -8.73
CA ALA A 36 5.77 -11.76 -7.46
C ALA A 36 6.21 -13.22 -7.66
N ARG A 37 5.60 -13.93 -8.62
CA ARG A 37 5.97 -15.31 -8.98
C ARG A 37 7.35 -15.38 -9.63
N GLU A 38 7.65 -14.45 -10.56
CA GLU A 38 8.95 -14.39 -11.24
C GLU A 38 10.11 -14.13 -10.26
N LEU A 39 9.88 -13.35 -9.21
CA LEU A 39 10.89 -12.99 -8.21
C LEU A 39 10.84 -13.87 -6.95
N ASP A 40 9.94 -14.86 -6.91
CA ASP A 40 9.67 -15.69 -5.74
C ASP A 40 9.55 -14.88 -4.43
N THR A 41 8.78 -13.80 -4.45
CA THR A 41 8.61 -12.90 -3.30
C THR A 41 7.16 -12.82 -2.83
N ALA A 42 6.98 -12.48 -1.55
CA ALA A 42 5.67 -12.18 -1.01
C ALA A 42 5.26 -10.73 -1.36
N VAL A 43 3.95 -10.52 -1.58
CA VAL A 43 3.38 -9.21 -1.87
C VAL A 43 2.08 -8.99 -1.11
N VAL A 44 1.77 -7.74 -0.83
CA VAL A 44 0.44 -7.31 -0.39
C VAL A 44 -0.26 -6.65 -1.58
N VAL A 45 -1.52 -6.96 -1.80
CA VAL A 45 -2.38 -6.22 -2.72
C VAL A 45 -3.47 -5.50 -1.94
N GLY A 46 -3.75 -4.27 -2.30
CA GLY A 46 -4.69 -3.43 -1.59
C GLY A 46 -5.87 -3.02 -2.44
N VAL A 47 -6.99 -2.76 -1.78
CA VAL A 47 -8.16 -2.12 -2.35
C VAL A 47 -8.64 -1.03 -1.39
N SER A 48 -8.58 0.24 -1.81
CA SER A 48 -9.14 1.38 -1.08
C SER A 48 -10.67 1.30 -1.04
N GLU A 49 -11.33 2.16 -0.29
CA GLU A 49 -12.81 2.12 -0.22
C GLU A 49 -13.46 2.20 -1.61
N SER A 50 -13.06 3.14 -2.45
CA SER A 50 -13.58 3.27 -3.81
C SER A 50 -13.25 2.07 -4.69
N GLU A 51 -12.05 1.49 -4.53
CA GLU A 51 -11.64 0.28 -5.25
C GLU A 51 -12.47 -0.93 -4.79
N ARG A 52 -12.77 -1.06 -3.48
CA ARG A 52 -13.67 -2.11 -2.95
C ARG A 52 -15.11 -1.96 -3.45
N GLU A 53 -15.61 -0.73 -3.55
CA GLU A 53 -16.93 -0.46 -4.11
C GLU A 53 -17.02 -0.86 -5.59
N PHE A 54 -15.95 -0.68 -6.34
CA PHE A 54 -15.90 -1.06 -7.76
C PHE A 54 -15.66 -2.56 -7.98
N VAL A 55 -14.67 -3.15 -7.29
CA VAL A 55 -14.28 -4.57 -7.45
C VAL A 55 -15.28 -5.50 -6.77
N GLY A 56 -15.83 -5.11 -5.63
CA GLY A 56 -16.56 -5.96 -4.70
C GLY A 56 -15.65 -6.55 -3.62
N VAL A 57 -16.10 -6.45 -2.36
CA VAL A 57 -15.34 -6.96 -1.20
C VAL A 57 -15.12 -8.46 -1.28
N ARG A 58 -16.15 -9.23 -1.62
CA ARG A 58 -16.09 -10.69 -1.73
C ARG A 58 -15.30 -11.14 -2.96
N GLU A 59 -15.43 -10.40 -4.05
CA GLU A 59 -14.73 -10.64 -5.30
C GLU A 59 -13.21 -10.44 -5.12
N ALA A 60 -12.78 -9.41 -4.41
CA ALA A 60 -11.37 -9.18 -4.07
C ALA A 60 -10.79 -10.36 -3.27
N VAL A 61 -11.51 -10.83 -2.24
CA VAL A 61 -11.12 -12.00 -1.45
C VAL A 61 -11.03 -13.26 -2.31
N ALA A 62 -12.02 -13.50 -3.17
CA ALA A 62 -12.05 -14.69 -4.04
C ALA A 62 -10.89 -14.71 -5.03
N LEU A 63 -10.58 -13.54 -5.64
CA LEU A 63 -9.47 -13.40 -6.59
C LEU A 63 -8.12 -13.67 -5.92
N VAL A 64 -7.88 -13.09 -4.74
CA VAL A 64 -6.63 -13.29 -3.99
C VAL A 64 -6.54 -14.73 -3.49
N LYS A 65 -7.65 -15.31 -3.01
CA LYS A 65 -7.69 -16.74 -2.61
C LYS A 65 -7.30 -17.64 -3.76
N ALA A 66 -7.84 -17.44 -4.97
CA ALA A 66 -7.50 -18.25 -6.14
C ALA A 66 -5.99 -18.21 -6.44
N MET A 67 -5.34 -17.04 -6.31
CA MET A 67 -3.89 -16.91 -6.48
C MET A 67 -3.09 -17.62 -5.38
N ARG A 68 -3.58 -17.61 -4.14
CA ARG A 68 -2.97 -18.37 -3.03
C ARG A 68 -3.06 -19.88 -3.24
N ASP A 69 -4.20 -20.36 -3.74
CA ASP A 69 -4.42 -21.78 -4.03
C ASP A 69 -3.44 -22.27 -5.13
N GLU A 70 -2.95 -21.37 -5.99
CA GLU A 70 -1.86 -21.61 -6.95
C GLU A 70 -0.43 -21.48 -6.34
N GLY A 71 -0.31 -21.27 -5.03
CA GLY A 71 0.95 -21.20 -4.31
C GLY A 71 1.60 -19.83 -4.21
N LEU A 72 0.91 -18.76 -4.64
CA LEU A 72 1.45 -17.40 -4.53
C LEU A 72 1.38 -16.88 -3.08
N ARG A 73 2.48 -16.28 -2.61
CA ARG A 73 2.52 -15.60 -1.30
C ARG A 73 1.96 -14.19 -1.43
N ILE A 74 0.64 -14.08 -1.48
CA ILE A 74 -0.10 -12.82 -1.68
C ILE A 74 -1.08 -12.59 -0.53
N PHE A 75 -1.14 -11.37 -0.01
CA PHE A 75 -2.00 -10.95 1.09
C PHE A 75 -2.91 -9.81 0.64
N LEU A 76 -4.10 -9.72 1.24
CA LEU A 76 -5.11 -8.73 0.88
C LEU A 76 -5.29 -7.69 1.99
N ASN A 77 -5.16 -6.42 1.63
CA ASN A 77 -5.34 -5.26 2.49
C ASN A 77 -6.60 -4.45 2.12
N ALA A 78 -7.42 -4.12 3.11
CA ALA A 78 -8.42 -3.08 2.99
C ALA A 78 -7.76 -1.72 3.25
N ASP A 79 -7.32 -1.10 2.16
CA ASP A 79 -6.51 0.10 2.18
C ASP A 79 -7.37 1.34 2.44
N HIS A 80 -6.88 2.28 3.26
CA HIS A 80 -7.59 3.50 3.68
C HIS A 80 -9.08 3.28 3.98
N THR A 81 -9.35 2.76 5.17
CA THR A 81 -10.71 2.50 5.67
C THR A 81 -11.07 3.52 6.73
N HIS A 82 -12.10 4.34 6.47
CA HIS A 82 -12.44 5.51 7.28
C HIS A 82 -13.60 5.29 8.26
N SER A 83 -14.26 4.13 8.23
CA SER A 83 -15.36 3.82 9.15
C SER A 83 -15.22 2.46 9.78
N LEU A 84 -15.73 2.35 11.01
CA LEU A 84 -15.75 1.10 11.77
C LEU A 84 -16.54 0.01 11.02
N GLU A 85 -17.68 0.37 10.44
CA GLU A 85 -18.53 -0.55 9.67
C GLU A 85 -17.77 -1.19 8.50
N LYS A 86 -17.08 -0.38 7.68
CA LYS A 86 -16.28 -0.88 6.54
C LYS A 86 -15.05 -1.68 6.98
N ALA A 87 -14.46 -1.33 8.13
CA ALA A 87 -13.35 -2.10 8.70
C ALA A 87 -13.82 -3.49 9.17
N GLU A 88 -14.96 -3.56 9.86
CA GLU A 88 -15.57 -4.82 10.28
C GLU A 88 -16.03 -5.68 9.08
N GLU A 89 -16.56 -5.05 8.02
CA GLU A 89 -16.92 -5.74 6.77
C GLU A 89 -15.69 -6.45 6.17
N ALA A 90 -14.56 -5.75 6.05
CA ALA A 90 -13.31 -6.32 5.55
C ALA A 90 -12.82 -7.47 6.45
N ALA A 91 -12.87 -7.31 7.78
CA ALA A 91 -12.48 -8.35 8.72
C ALA A 91 -13.35 -9.61 8.60
N ARG A 92 -14.69 -9.46 8.46
CA ARG A 92 -15.62 -10.58 8.24
C ARG A 92 -15.45 -11.24 6.87
N ALA A 93 -15.06 -10.47 5.86
CA ALA A 93 -14.85 -10.99 4.51
C ALA A 93 -13.57 -11.85 4.38
N GLY A 94 -12.61 -11.71 5.31
CA GLY A 94 -11.38 -12.47 5.32
C GLY A 94 -10.17 -11.75 4.72
N PHE A 95 -10.13 -10.42 4.83
CA PHE A 95 -8.92 -9.66 4.58
C PHE A 95 -7.83 -10.02 5.60
N ASP A 96 -6.57 -9.95 5.19
CA ASP A 96 -5.42 -10.21 6.07
C ASP A 96 -5.04 -8.99 6.89
N MET A 97 -5.35 -7.80 6.37
CA MET A 97 -4.97 -6.52 6.94
C MET A 97 -6.00 -5.44 6.61
N VAL A 98 -6.10 -4.46 7.49
CA VAL A 98 -6.88 -3.23 7.29
C VAL A 98 -6.04 -2.03 7.70
N VAL A 99 -5.96 -1.02 6.83
CA VAL A 99 -5.50 0.32 7.19
C VAL A 99 -6.72 1.10 7.70
N PHE A 100 -6.77 1.37 9.01
CA PHE A 100 -7.78 2.24 9.57
C PHE A 100 -7.25 3.67 9.60
N ASP A 101 -7.82 4.51 8.75
CA ASP A 101 -7.34 5.86 8.50
C ASP A 101 -8.28 6.92 9.11
N ALA A 102 -7.83 7.49 10.21
CA ALA A 102 -8.42 8.67 10.85
C ALA A 102 -7.41 9.84 10.94
N SER A 103 -6.41 9.84 10.03
CA SER A 103 -5.28 10.80 10.04
C SER A 103 -5.70 12.27 9.83
N GLU A 104 -6.87 12.52 9.24
CA GLU A 104 -7.46 13.86 9.11
C GLU A 104 -7.99 14.42 10.44
N LYS A 105 -8.12 13.58 11.47
CA LYS A 105 -8.63 13.97 12.78
C LYS A 105 -7.53 14.43 13.72
N PRO A 106 -7.84 15.26 14.73
CA PRO A 106 -6.89 15.52 15.81
C PRO A 106 -6.39 14.22 16.44
N ILE A 107 -5.13 14.19 16.87
CA ILE A 107 -4.45 12.96 17.32
C ILE A 107 -5.24 12.20 18.41
N GLU A 108 -5.85 12.89 19.35
CA GLU A 108 -6.65 12.25 20.42
C GLU A 108 -7.90 11.55 19.88
N GLU A 109 -8.58 12.18 18.90
CA GLU A 109 -9.74 11.59 18.22
C GLU A 109 -9.31 10.40 17.35
N ASN A 110 -8.21 10.52 16.60
CA ASN A 110 -7.62 9.44 15.82
C ASN A 110 -7.31 8.23 16.73
N ILE A 111 -6.62 8.43 17.86
CA ILE A 111 -6.31 7.39 18.84
C ILE A 111 -7.60 6.69 19.30
N ASN A 112 -8.63 7.45 19.68
CA ASN A 112 -9.88 6.86 20.18
C ASN A 112 -10.60 6.02 19.10
N LEU A 113 -10.70 6.53 17.87
CA LEU A 113 -11.33 5.83 16.76
C LEU A 113 -10.53 4.57 16.37
N THR A 114 -9.21 4.69 16.24
CA THR A 114 -8.34 3.57 15.85
C THR A 114 -8.33 2.47 16.91
N ARG A 115 -8.27 2.80 18.21
CA ARG A 115 -8.38 1.80 19.28
C ARG A 115 -9.67 0.99 19.18
N ARG A 116 -10.81 1.66 19.00
CA ARG A 116 -12.12 1.00 18.83
C ARG A 116 -12.14 0.10 17.60
N ALA A 117 -11.52 0.55 16.49
CA ALA A 117 -11.41 -0.24 15.28
C ALA A 117 -10.54 -1.50 15.49
N VAL A 118 -9.39 -1.37 16.16
CA VAL A 118 -8.54 -2.52 16.55
C VAL A 118 -9.32 -3.54 17.38
N GLU A 119 -9.99 -3.09 18.44
CA GLU A 119 -10.79 -3.95 19.33
C GLU A 119 -11.89 -4.70 18.55
N ALA A 120 -12.64 -3.99 17.71
CA ALA A 120 -13.70 -4.59 16.91
C ALA A 120 -13.17 -5.60 15.90
N MET A 121 -12.15 -5.24 15.10
CA MET A 121 -11.58 -6.14 14.10
C MET A 121 -10.94 -7.38 14.72
N LYS A 122 -10.17 -7.22 15.81
CA LYS A 122 -9.55 -8.36 16.52
C LYS A 122 -10.60 -9.28 17.16
N SER A 123 -11.78 -8.77 17.55
CA SER A 123 -12.88 -9.61 18.06
C SER A 123 -13.52 -10.47 16.95
N ILE A 124 -13.49 -10.01 15.69
CA ILE A 124 -14.02 -10.73 14.53
C ILE A 124 -12.99 -11.75 14.02
N ASN A 125 -11.75 -11.32 13.88
CA ASN A 125 -10.63 -12.13 13.40
C ASN A 125 -9.34 -11.75 14.15
N GLY A 126 -8.97 -12.56 15.13
CA GLY A 126 -7.77 -12.30 15.95
C GLY A 126 -6.44 -12.28 15.18
N ALA A 127 -6.42 -12.84 13.96
CA ALA A 127 -5.24 -12.90 13.11
C ALA A 127 -5.10 -11.71 12.14
N ILE A 128 -6.16 -10.89 11.98
CA ILE A 128 -6.12 -9.71 11.10
C ILE A 128 -5.10 -8.69 11.60
N LEU A 129 -4.28 -8.15 10.72
CA LEU A 129 -3.40 -7.05 11.08
C LEU A 129 -4.11 -5.71 10.91
N VAL A 130 -3.91 -4.82 11.86
CA VAL A 130 -4.46 -3.46 11.81
C VAL A 130 -3.31 -2.46 11.75
N GLU A 131 -3.34 -1.65 10.72
CA GLU A 131 -2.45 -0.50 10.56
C GLU A 131 -3.19 0.78 10.94
N GLY A 132 -2.51 1.65 11.66
CA GLY A 132 -2.99 3.00 11.93
C GLY A 132 -2.11 4.04 11.25
N GLU A 133 -2.67 5.22 10.99
CA GLU A 133 -2.00 6.33 10.32
C GLU A 133 -1.85 7.53 11.24
N VAL A 134 -0.62 8.11 11.32
CA VAL A 134 -0.33 9.31 12.12
C VAL A 134 0.39 10.33 11.25
N GLY A 135 -0.06 11.58 11.33
CA GLY A 135 0.31 12.63 10.39
C GLY A 135 -0.58 12.61 9.16
N TYR A 136 -0.45 13.62 8.30
CA TYR A 136 -1.30 13.75 7.11
C TYR A 136 -0.46 13.96 5.86
N ILE A 137 -0.73 13.20 4.81
CA ILE A 137 0.02 13.22 3.55
C ILE A 137 -0.87 13.53 2.33
N GLY A 138 -2.07 14.05 2.56
CA GLY A 138 -3.08 14.27 1.52
C GLY A 138 -3.90 13.01 1.22
N SER A 139 -4.79 13.10 0.25
CA SER A 139 -5.66 12.00 -0.18
C SER A 139 -5.61 11.82 -1.70
N GLY A 140 -6.02 10.64 -2.17
CA GLY A 140 -6.15 10.31 -3.59
C GLY A 140 -4.85 9.90 -4.27
N SER A 141 -4.86 8.72 -4.90
CA SER A 141 -3.70 8.15 -5.62
C SER A 141 -3.75 8.46 -7.12
N GLU A 142 -3.87 9.73 -7.48
CA GLU A 142 -3.99 10.21 -8.86
C GLU A 142 -2.81 11.11 -9.26
N VAL A 143 -2.85 11.61 -10.50
CA VAL A 143 -1.93 12.67 -10.94
C VAL A 143 -2.63 14.01 -10.69
N HIS A 144 -2.13 14.76 -9.72
CA HIS A 144 -2.65 16.06 -9.31
C HIS A 144 -1.87 17.19 -9.98
N ASP A 145 -2.50 18.33 -10.21
CA ASP A 145 -1.83 19.51 -10.78
C ASP A 145 -0.77 20.08 -9.84
N LYS A 146 -0.99 19.95 -8.53
CA LYS A 146 -0.10 20.45 -7.46
C LYS A 146 0.09 19.44 -6.35
N ARG A 147 1.16 19.58 -5.59
CA ARG A 147 1.35 18.80 -4.34
C ARG A 147 0.25 19.15 -3.34
N PRO A 148 -0.18 18.19 -2.50
CA PRO A 148 -1.07 18.49 -1.38
C PRO A 148 -0.47 19.61 -0.48
N GLU A 149 -1.32 20.50 -0.03
CA GLU A 149 -1.01 21.50 0.99
C GLU A 149 -1.33 20.91 2.38
N ASN A 150 -0.78 21.52 3.46
CA ASN A 150 -1.03 21.12 4.86
C ASN A 150 -0.53 19.70 5.24
N ILE A 151 0.60 19.29 4.68
CA ILE A 151 1.28 18.06 5.11
C ILE A 151 1.70 18.19 6.58
N HIS A 152 1.36 17.17 7.39
CA HIS A 152 1.75 17.14 8.80
C HIS A 152 2.66 15.95 9.04
N MET A 153 3.94 16.21 9.29
CA MET A 153 4.92 15.16 9.55
C MET A 153 4.76 14.62 10.97
N THR A 154 4.89 13.32 11.10
CA THR A 154 4.72 12.61 12.37
C THR A 154 5.86 12.94 13.36
N ASP A 155 5.52 13.28 14.58
CA ASP A 155 6.47 13.36 15.68
C ASP A 155 6.72 11.97 16.29
N PRO A 156 7.96 11.60 16.63
CA PRO A 156 8.26 10.30 17.26
C PRO A 156 7.52 10.06 18.59
N ALA A 157 7.26 11.09 19.36
CA ALA A 157 6.51 10.97 20.60
C ALA A 157 5.03 10.66 20.34
N ASP A 158 4.42 11.31 19.34
CA ASP A 158 3.05 11.02 18.90
C ASP A 158 2.94 9.60 18.36
N ALA A 159 3.89 9.16 17.55
CA ALA A 159 3.95 7.80 17.04
C ALA A 159 3.96 6.76 18.17
N ARG A 160 4.78 6.97 19.21
CA ARG A 160 4.84 6.10 20.38
C ARG A 160 3.51 6.10 21.15
N GLY A 161 2.99 7.28 21.45
CA GLY A 161 1.71 7.41 22.17
C GLY A 161 0.57 6.71 21.45
N PHE A 162 0.49 6.94 20.13
CA PHE A 162 -0.50 6.32 19.27
C PHE A 162 -0.45 4.78 19.33
N VAL A 163 0.74 4.18 19.12
CA VAL A 163 0.89 2.72 19.13
C VAL A 163 0.56 2.12 20.49
N VAL A 164 1.02 2.74 21.58
CA VAL A 164 0.73 2.26 22.96
C VAL A 164 -0.75 2.28 23.27
N GLU A 165 -1.46 3.34 22.87
CA GLU A 165 -2.87 3.50 23.19
C GLU A 165 -3.81 2.74 22.26
N THR A 166 -3.46 2.62 20.97
CA THR A 166 -4.31 1.96 19.98
C THR A 166 -4.04 0.47 19.84
N ARG A 167 -2.81 0.02 20.13
CA ARG A 167 -2.34 -1.35 19.94
C ARG A 167 -2.43 -1.82 18.48
N VAL A 168 -2.19 -0.93 17.53
CA VAL A 168 -2.06 -1.30 16.13
C VAL A 168 -0.87 -2.23 15.91
N ASP A 169 -0.97 -3.11 14.92
CA ASP A 169 0.10 -4.04 14.54
C ASP A 169 1.17 -3.36 13.67
N LEU A 170 0.79 -2.34 12.89
CA LEU A 170 1.65 -1.54 12.01
C LEU A 170 1.32 -0.06 12.14
N LEU A 171 2.30 0.78 11.82
CA LEU A 171 2.14 2.23 11.81
C LEU A 171 2.55 2.81 10.46
N SER A 172 1.69 3.64 9.88
CA SER A 172 2.01 4.51 8.75
C SER A 172 2.28 5.94 9.22
N PRO A 173 3.53 6.38 9.26
CA PRO A 173 3.88 7.76 9.60
C PRO A 173 3.98 8.64 8.37
N SER A 174 3.69 9.93 8.52
CA SER A 174 4.04 10.97 7.54
C SER A 174 5.51 11.36 7.67
N VAL A 175 6.31 11.03 6.65
CA VAL A 175 7.78 11.18 6.68
C VAL A 175 8.33 11.83 5.40
N GLY A 176 7.53 12.63 4.69
CA GLY A 176 7.94 13.39 3.50
C GLY A 176 7.31 12.94 2.19
N THR A 177 6.62 11.79 2.16
CA THR A 177 5.76 11.42 1.03
C THR A 177 4.45 12.20 1.02
N THR A 178 3.77 12.14 -0.12
CA THR A 178 2.41 12.65 -0.30
C THR A 178 1.62 11.66 -1.16
N HIS A 179 0.31 11.60 -0.98
CA HIS A 179 -0.54 10.86 -1.91
C HIS A 179 -0.48 11.45 -3.32
N GLY A 180 -0.68 10.60 -4.33
CA GLY A 180 -0.64 11.00 -5.73
C GLY A 180 0.76 11.34 -6.25
N MET A 181 0.81 11.80 -7.49
CA MET A 181 1.99 12.33 -8.19
C MET A 181 1.62 13.64 -8.87
N ILE A 182 2.62 14.45 -9.23
CA ILE A 182 2.43 15.60 -10.13
C ILE A 182 3.05 15.31 -11.50
N PRO A 183 2.71 16.05 -12.57
CA PRO A 183 3.19 15.75 -13.92
C PRO A 183 4.70 15.72 -14.08
N SER A 184 5.45 16.50 -13.30
CA SER A 184 6.93 16.46 -13.29
C SER A 184 7.46 15.12 -12.75
N MET A 185 6.82 14.53 -11.74
CA MET A 185 7.17 13.21 -11.20
C MET A 185 6.87 12.09 -12.20
N VAL A 186 5.74 12.17 -12.90
CA VAL A 186 5.39 11.19 -13.96
C VAL A 186 6.43 11.17 -15.07
N ARG A 187 7.02 12.34 -15.39
CA ARG A 187 8.10 12.46 -16.39
C ARG A 187 9.49 12.16 -15.82
N GLY A 188 9.61 11.81 -14.53
CA GLY A 188 10.90 11.57 -13.88
C GLY A 188 11.77 12.81 -13.68
N ALA A 189 11.22 14.02 -13.83
CA ALA A 189 11.95 15.28 -13.67
C ALA A 189 12.05 15.74 -12.20
N GLU A 190 11.24 15.16 -11.34
CA GLU A 190 11.15 15.45 -9.91
C GLU A 190 10.80 14.21 -9.13
N HIS A 191 11.26 14.13 -7.87
CA HIS A 191 10.96 13.02 -6.96
C HIS A 191 10.55 13.53 -5.59
N LYS A 192 9.76 12.73 -4.86
CA LYS A 192 9.53 12.93 -3.43
C LYS A 192 10.80 12.59 -2.66
N ARG A 193 11.00 13.29 -1.55
CA ARG A 193 12.15 13.09 -0.67
C ARG A 193 11.66 12.68 0.72
N LEU A 194 12.40 11.78 1.37
CA LEU A 194 12.07 11.24 2.68
C LEU A 194 12.95 11.83 3.78
N ASP A 195 12.36 12.08 4.94
CA ASP A 195 13.09 12.41 6.17
C ASP A 195 13.60 11.14 6.83
N ILE A 196 14.77 10.67 6.39
CA ILE A 196 15.37 9.40 6.87
C ILE A 196 15.68 9.42 8.38
N PRO A 197 16.24 10.51 8.96
CA PRO A 197 16.42 10.59 10.42
C PRO A 197 15.11 10.46 11.20
N ARG A 198 14.02 11.05 10.69
CA ARG A 198 12.69 10.95 11.30
C ARG A 198 12.14 9.53 11.25
N ILE A 199 12.32 8.81 10.14
CA ILE A 199 11.95 7.39 10.03
C ILE A 199 12.62 6.57 11.12
N ALA A 200 13.94 6.72 11.28
CA ALA A 200 14.70 6.00 12.31
C ALA A 200 14.20 6.34 13.73
N ALA A 201 13.98 7.62 14.03
CA ALA A 201 13.48 8.05 15.33
C ALA A 201 12.06 7.53 15.61
N ILE A 202 11.18 7.49 14.61
CA ILE A 202 9.83 6.92 14.74
C ILE A 202 9.92 5.40 14.95
N LYS A 203 10.78 4.70 14.21
CA LYS A 203 10.97 3.25 14.38
C LYS A 203 11.42 2.91 15.79
N ASP A 204 12.39 3.66 16.32
CA ASP A 204 12.88 3.50 17.67
C ASP A 204 11.83 3.81 18.74
N ALA A 205 10.93 4.75 18.47
CA ALA A 205 9.87 5.13 19.41
C ALA A 205 8.66 4.19 19.37
N ALA A 206 8.21 3.80 18.18
CA ALA A 206 6.98 3.03 17.97
C ALA A 206 7.16 1.52 18.18
N GLN A 207 8.34 0.95 17.87
CA GLN A 207 8.67 -0.48 18.04
C GLN A 207 7.74 -1.46 17.30
N VAL A 208 7.00 -1.00 16.29
CA VAL A 208 6.19 -1.82 15.38
C VAL A 208 6.72 -1.71 13.95
N PRO A 209 6.35 -2.61 13.02
CA PRO A 209 6.63 -2.45 11.60
C PRO A 209 6.10 -1.11 11.08
N LEU A 210 6.92 -0.40 10.28
CA LEU A 210 6.52 0.86 9.66
C LEU A 210 6.14 0.66 8.21
N THR A 211 5.06 1.31 7.79
CA THR A 211 4.56 1.33 6.42
C THR A 211 4.78 2.72 5.81
N LEU A 212 5.21 2.75 4.55
CA LEU A 212 5.35 3.98 3.80
C LEU A 212 4.21 4.13 2.79
N HIS A 213 3.27 5.01 3.07
CA HIS A 213 2.23 5.43 2.13
C HIS A 213 2.75 6.52 1.17
N GLY A 214 2.05 6.72 0.04
CA GLY A 214 2.42 7.74 -0.94
C GLY A 214 3.78 7.48 -1.62
N GLY A 215 4.24 6.23 -1.68
CA GLY A 215 5.56 5.85 -2.21
C GLY A 215 5.76 6.17 -3.70
N SER A 216 4.71 6.18 -4.53
CA SER A 216 4.81 6.52 -5.95
C SER A 216 5.51 7.86 -6.18
N GLY A 217 6.50 7.90 -7.06
CA GLY A 217 7.30 9.09 -7.37
C GLY A 217 8.43 9.40 -6.37
N THR A 218 8.71 8.51 -5.42
CA THR A 218 9.84 8.65 -4.49
C THR A 218 11.15 8.23 -5.16
N ASP A 219 12.23 8.92 -4.80
CA ASP A 219 13.59 8.62 -5.26
C ASP A 219 14.04 7.21 -4.84
N ALA A 220 14.72 6.49 -5.73
CA ALA A 220 15.14 5.11 -5.47
C ALA A 220 16.16 4.99 -4.32
N GLU A 221 17.04 5.98 -4.17
CA GLU A 221 18.02 6.02 -3.07
C GLU A 221 17.34 6.29 -1.73
N ASP A 222 16.30 7.14 -1.73
CA ASP A 222 15.51 7.39 -0.53
C ASP A 222 14.74 6.14 -0.09
N PHE A 223 14.20 5.33 -1.00
CA PHE A 223 13.64 4.02 -0.64
C PHE A 223 14.65 3.11 0.04
N ARG A 224 15.86 2.96 -0.51
CA ARG A 224 16.91 2.13 0.10
C ARG A 224 17.28 2.61 1.50
N LYS A 225 17.38 3.93 1.70
CA LYS A 225 17.67 4.53 3.01
C LYS A 225 16.51 4.34 3.98
N ALA A 226 15.27 4.54 3.54
CA ALA A 226 14.08 4.36 4.35
C ALA A 226 13.90 2.92 4.84
N ILE A 227 14.14 1.93 3.96
CA ILE A 227 14.14 0.51 4.33
C ILE A 227 15.20 0.23 5.41
N LYS A 228 16.41 0.74 5.24
CA LYS A 228 17.47 0.60 6.24
C LYS A 228 17.14 1.30 7.56
N ALA A 229 16.33 2.37 7.52
CA ALA A 229 15.87 3.11 8.69
C ALA A 229 14.64 2.50 9.38
N GLY A 230 14.03 1.43 8.81
CA GLY A 230 12.97 0.68 9.47
C GLY A 230 11.62 0.62 8.74
N ILE A 231 11.51 1.15 7.51
CA ILE A 231 10.32 0.91 6.68
C ILE A 231 10.30 -0.56 6.24
N THR A 232 9.18 -1.23 6.50
CA THR A 232 9.01 -2.68 6.29
C THR A 232 8.01 -3.00 5.18
N MET A 233 7.10 -2.07 4.85
CA MET A 233 6.16 -2.18 3.74
C MET A 233 6.06 -0.85 2.99
N ILE A 234 5.90 -0.90 1.67
CA ILE A 234 5.83 0.30 0.82
C ILE A 234 4.65 0.21 -0.13
N HIS A 235 3.76 1.20 -0.07
CA HIS A 235 2.58 1.32 -0.92
C HIS A 235 2.88 2.05 -2.22
N ILE A 236 2.57 1.39 -3.34
CA ILE A 236 2.67 1.93 -4.70
C ILE A 236 1.30 1.79 -5.37
N ASN A 237 0.70 2.91 -5.76
CA ASN A 237 -0.58 2.92 -6.46
C ASN A 237 -0.53 3.79 -7.73
N THR A 238 -0.24 5.09 -7.61
CA THR A 238 -0.31 6.04 -8.73
C THR A 238 0.55 5.62 -9.93
N GLU A 239 1.74 5.06 -9.69
CA GLU A 239 2.61 4.55 -10.77
C GLU A 239 1.93 3.43 -11.56
N LEU A 240 1.19 2.52 -10.88
CA LEU A 240 0.46 1.44 -11.54
C LEU A 240 -0.68 1.99 -12.39
N ARG A 241 -1.42 2.98 -11.88
CA ARG A 241 -2.50 3.66 -12.61
C ARG A 241 -1.98 4.37 -13.86
N VAL A 242 -0.82 5.04 -13.75
CA VAL A 242 -0.14 5.68 -14.90
C VAL A 242 0.28 4.63 -15.92
N ALA A 243 0.93 3.54 -15.50
CA ALA A 243 1.35 2.47 -16.40
C ALA A 243 0.14 1.80 -17.09
N TRP A 244 -0.91 1.50 -16.33
CA TRP A 244 -2.16 0.95 -16.87
C TRP A 244 -2.80 1.89 -17.91
N ARG A 245 -2.95 3.17 -17.57
CA ARG A 245 -3.57 4.17 -18.45
C ARG A 245 -2.78 4.37 -19.74
N THR A 246 -1.46 4.45 -19.64
CA THR A 246 -0.57 4.63 -20.80
C THR A 246 -0.55 3.37 -21.64
N GLY A 247 -0.37 2.20 -21.03
CA GLY A 247 -0.38 0.91 -21.73
C GLY A 247 -1.67 0.65 -22.51
N LEU A 248 -2.82 0.98 -21.90
CA LEU A 248 -4.11 0.84 -22.57
C LEU A 248 -4.23 1.80 -23.76
N ALA A 249 -3.82 3.05 -23.61
CA ALA A 249 -3.85 4.02 -24.71
C ALA A 249 -2.99 3.56 -25.91
N GLU A 250 -1.81 3.04 -25.64
CA GLU A 250 -0.91 2.53 -26.68
C GLU A 250 -1.41 1.21 -27.28
N ALA A 251 -2.01 0.32 -26.50
CA ALA A 251 -2.62 -0.91 -27.01
C ALA A 251 -3.78 -0.63 -27.97
N LEU A 252 -4.63 0.35 -27.64
CA LEU A 252 -5.73 0.81 -28.51
C LEU A 252 -5.22 1.40 -29.81
N LYS A 253 -4.15 2.21 -29.78
CA LYS A 253 -3.53 2.75 -31.01
C LYS A 253 -2.97 1.65 -31.92
N ARG A 254 -2.26 0.68 -31.33
CA ARG A 254 -1.63 -0.42 -32.10
C ARG A 254 -2.66 -1.39 -32.69
N ASN A 255 -3.79 -1.55 -32.06
CA ASN A 255 -4.83 -2.52 -32.40
C ASN A 255 -6.17 -1.82 -32.57
N SER A 256 -6.24 -0.84 -33.48
CA SER A 256 -7.42 0.05 -33.65
C SER A 256 -8.74 -0.70 -33.87
N ASP A 257 -8.70 -1.86 -34.49
CA ASP A 257 -9.88 -2.65 -34.84
C ASP A 257 -10.22 -3.73 -33.80
N ALA A 258 -9.37 -3.89 -32.76
CA ALA A 258 -9.60 -4.90 -31.74
C ALA A 258 -10.69 -4.44 -30.75
N VAL A 259 -11.77 -5.20 -30.68
CA VAL A 259 -12.88 -4.97 -29.75
C VAL A 259 -12.84 -5.92 -28.55
N ALA A 260 -12.02 -6.96 -28.58
CA ALA A 260 -11.95 -7.97 -27.53
C ALA A 260 -10.92 -7.56 -26.46
N PRO A 261 -11.32 -7.38 -25.18
CA PRO A 261 -10.39 -6.94 -24.12
C PRO A 261 -9.15 -7.83 -23.97
N TYR A 262 -9.30 -9.15 -24.09
CA TYR A 262 -8.18 -10.10 -23.96
C TYR A 262 -7.14 -10.00 -25.09
N LYS A 263 -7.39 -9.25 -26.16
CA LYS A 263 -6.42 -8.92 -27.22
C LYS A 263 -5.66 -7.62 -26.94
N LEU A 264 -6.23 -6.73 -26.13
CA LEU A 264 -5.66 -5.42 -25.77
C LEU A 264 -4.92 -5.47 -24.43
N LEU A 265 -5.52 -6.09 -23.44
CA LEU A 265 -5.05 -6.07 -22.04
C LEU A 265 -3.73 -6.84 -21.78
N PRO A 266 -3.28 -7.85 -22.57
CA PRO A 266 -1.97 -8.47 -22.34
C PRO A 266 -0.79 -7.48 -22.37
N ASP A 267 -0.82 -6.47 -23.24
CA ASP A 267 0.21 -5.43 -23.29
C ASP A 267 0.16 -4.57 -22.01
N VAL A 268 -1.03 -4.24 -21.53
CA VAL A 268 -1.23 -3.50 -20.28
C VAL A 268 -0.69 -4.28 -19.07
N VAL A 269 -0.96 -5.60 -19.01
CA VAL A 269 -0.38 -6.49 -17.97
C VAL A 269 1.13 -6.39 -17.98
N LYS A 270 1.76 -6.44 -19.17
CA LYS A 270 3.21 -6.37 -19.31
C LYS A 270 3.78 -5.04 -18.81
N ASP A 271 3.13 -3.92 -19.14
CA ASP A 271 3.61 -2.59 -18.76
C ASP A 271 3.51 -2.38 -17.25
N VAL A 272 2.37 -2.74 -16.65
CA VAL A 272 2.18 -2.70 -15.18
C VAL A 272 3.14 -3.65 -14.48
N LYS A 273 3.33 -4.88 -15.00
CA LYS A 273 4.28 -5.85 -14.45
C LYS A 273 5.71 -5.30 -14.41
N THR A 274 6.11 -4.53 -15.43
CA THR A 274 7.45 -3.91 -15.48
C THR A 274 7.64 -2.95 -14.30
N VAL A 275 6.64 -2.14 -13.97
CA VAL A 275 6.68 -1.23 -12.81
C VAL A 275 6.74 -2.03 -11.50
N VAL A 276 5.84 -3.00 -11.32
CA VAL A 276 5.79 -3.83 -10.11
C VAL A 276 7.11 -4.54 -9.88
N ARG A 277 7.66 -5.19 -10.93
CA ARG A 277 8.94 -5.91 -10.86
C ARG A 277 10.07 -4.99 -10.45
N GLY A 278 10.20 -3.80 -11.08
CA GLY A 278 11.24 -2.84 -10.70
C GLY A 278 11.13 -2.37 -9.25
N ARG A 279 9.91 -2.24 -8.71
CA ARG A 279 9.71 -1.91 -7.29
C ARG A 279 10.04 -3.08 -6.37
N LEU A 280 9.65 -4.31 -6.71
CA LEU A 280 9.99 -5.50 -5.92
C LEU A 280 11.50 -5.75 -5.87
N GLU A 281 12.21 -5.60 -7.00
CA GLU A 281 13.68 -5.68 -7.05
C GLU A 281 14.34 -4.60 -6.19
N LEU A 282 13.79 -3.39 -6.18
CA LEU A 282 14.29 -2.28 -5.34
C LEU A 282 14.07 -2.53 -3.84
N PHE A 283 12.94 -3.14 -3.46
CA PHE A 283 12.55 -3.34 -2.06
C PHE A 283 13.13 -4.62 -1.46
N GLY A 284 13.41 -5.61 -2.27
CA GLY A 284 13.91 -6.92 -1.82
C GLY A 284 15.40 -6.94 -1.45
N GLY A 285 16.14 -5.90 -1.80
CA GLY A 285 17.58 -5.79 -1.56
C GLY A 285 18.40 -6.36 -2.69
#